data_f347e122e80a4704ea5404f9d5d30b0c
#
_entry.id   f347e122e80a4704ea5404f9d5d30b0c
#
_cell.length_a   1.000
_cell.length_b   1.000
_cell.length_c   1.000
_cell.angle_alpha   90.00
_cell.angle_beta   90.00
_cell.angle_gamma   90.00
#
_symmetry.space_group_name_H-M   'P 1'
#
loop_
_entity.id
_entity.type
_entity.pdbx_description
1 polymer ?
#
loop_
_entity_poly.entity_id
_entity_poly.type
_entity_poly.pdbx_seq_one_letter_code
_entity_poly.pdbx_strand_id
1 'polypeptide(L)'
;MRNKKIFFWRTVCIIAFVVVLISFKTQSEGIALGSITVSEDDRPAQWQNIIAKEFNIDRIKLIVDNKEIQLNKADILIDENKNIMIPAYIFPDTFNCAFNAFDDTSVTLQKGNIIAILDTNNSYITVDGQSITMDKALVKKNDMTYINALVLKEAFGYQYNWSVTDNKLEMINNKKSENILPHRYSYRDTKRMLSIKNQGNTSSCWAFASLTALETSIMPAQNTELSVNNMVCNNGYVNTLNDGGDYTRAIAYLTAWRGPVSEADDIYCDSIYDVSSNPVKHIQEVQIIESKNLEEIKKAVFLHGGVESSLYTSMNEHDRSSIYYNNETYAYCYNGTKKPNHDIVIIGWDDNYPKSNFSVDTEADGAFICMNSWGSGFGDEGFFYVSYYDTNIGVHNVVYTGIEDANNYDNIYQSDICGWVGQLGYESDTAFFSNVYTASENETLQAVGFYATDKNTSYDIYVVENFSDVSSFEQIKYIQSGEFKNAGYYTVNLKQEIDMEAGKKYAVVIKIKTPDAVHPIAIEYAAGKATKNVILDDGEGYISYTGNSWEHVEESKGCNICLKMYTKNM
;
A
#
# COMPACT_ATOMS: atom_id res chain seq x y z
N MET A 1 -29.77 -1.60 49.67
CA MET A 1 -29.82 -2.97 49.10
C MET A 1 -31.12 -3.33 48.33
N ARG A 2 -32.27 -2.67 48.57
CA ARG A 2 -33.54 -2.99 47.86
C ARG A 2 -33.54 -2.55 46.39
N ASN A 3 -32.88 -1.45 46.04
CA ASN A 3 -32.93 -0.90 44.67
C ASN A 3 -32.02 -1.64 43.67
N LYS A 4 -30.94 -2.33 44.12
CA LYS A 4 -30.10 -3.12 43.24
C LYS A 4 -30.73 -4.45 42.79
N LYS A 5 -31.59 -5.04 43.65
CA LYS A 5 -32.33 -6.27 43.29
C LYS A 5 -33.42 -6.04 42.26
N ILE A 6 -34.09 -4.89 42.31
CA ILE A 6 -35.16 -4.53 41.35
C ILE A 6 -34.57 -4.28 39.96
N PHE A 7 -33.39 -3.68 39.89
CA PHE A 7 -32.70 -3.43 38.61
C PHE A 7 -32.23 -4.75 37.98
N PHE A 8 -31.64 -5.64 38.78
CA PHE A 8 -31.18 -6.97 38.32
C PHE A 8 -32.33 -7.83 37.77
N TRP A 9 -33.45 -7.86 38.42
CA TRP A 9 -34.63 -8.63 37.97
C TRP A 9 -35.27 -8.05 36.70
N ARG A 10 -35.26 -6.73 36.51
CA ARG A 10 -35.76 -6.10 35.27
C ARG A 10 -34.84 -6.44 34.07
N THR A 11 -33.53 -6.41 34.25
CA THR A 11 -32.57 -6.76 33.21
C THR A 11 -32.67 -8.25 32.85
N VAL A 12 -32.78 -9.14 33.82
CA VAL A 12 -32.94 -10.59 33.58
C VAL A 12 -34.28 -10.89 32.87
N CYS A 13 -35.36 -10.21 33.20
CA CYS A 13 -36.64 -10.38 32.51
C CYS A 13 -36.59 -9.90 31.04
N ILE A 14 -35.87 -8.83 30.75
CA ILE A 14 -35.70 -8.34 29.37
C ILE A 14 -34.86 -9.30 28.55
N ILE A 15 -33.77 -9.85 29.10
CA ILE A 15 -32.93 -10.85 28.42
C ILE A 15 -33.72 -12.15 28.21
N ALA A 16 -34.50 -12.62 29.17
CA ALA A 16 -35.37 -13.78 29.02
C ALA A 16 -36.44 -13.57 27.93
N PHE A 17 -36.99 -12.35 27.79
CA PHE A 17 -37.99 -12.03 26.78
C PHE A 17 -37.38 -12.00 25.35
N VAL A 18 -36.14 -11.52 25.18
CA VAL A 18 -35.43 -11.51 23.89
C VAL A 18 -35.03 -12.93 23.49
N VAL A 19 -34.54 -13.75 24.40
CA VAL A 19 -34.17 -15.16 24.12
C VAL A 19 -35.44 -15.99 23.80
N VAL A 20 -36.56 -15.75 24.46
CA VAL A 20 -37.83 -16.42 24.15
C VAL A 20 -38.36 -16.00 22.78
N LEU A 21 -38.23 -14.74 22.36
CA LEU A 21 -38.62 -14.30 21.02
C LEU A 21 -37.75 -14.90 19.90
N ILE A 22 -36.47 -15.11 20.14
CA ILE A 22 -35.57 -15.79 19.18
C ILE A 22 -35.91 -17.29 19.09
N SER A 23 -36.25 -17.94 20.20
CA SER A 23 -36.59 -19.37 20.23
C SER A 23 -37.99 -19.66 19.63
N PHE A 24 -38.92 -18.71 19.66
CA PHE A 24 -40.25 -18.90 19.05
C PHE A 24 -40.29 -18.70 17.54
N LYS A 25 -39.27 -18.14 16.93
CA LYS A 25 -39.20 -17.94 15.48
C LYS A 25 -38.79 -19.19 14.69
N THR A 26 -38.40 -20.26 15.37
CA THR A 26 -37.97 -21.52 14.77
C THR A 26 -38.93 -22.70 14.89
N GLN A 27 -40.09 -22.51 15.56
CA GLN A 27 -41.15 -23.55 15.62
C GLN A 27 -42.52 -22.87 15.64
N SER A 28 -43.24 -22.90 14.55
CA SER A 28 -44.66 -23.28 14.40
C SER A 28 -45.31 -22.56 13.23
N GLU A 29 -45.93 -23.33 12.41
CA GLU A 29 -47.07 -22.95 11.58
C GLU A 29 -48.26 -22.60 12.49
N GLY A 30 -48.90 -21.46 12.18
CA GLY A 30 -50.29 -21.19 12.47
C GLY A 30 -50.63 -20.75 13.88
N ILE A 31 -50.70 -19.43 14.12
CA ILE A 31 -51.77 -18.68 14.79
C ILE A 31 -51.54 -17.19 14.48
N ALA A 32 -52.51 -16.54 13.85
CA ALA A 32 -52.47 -15.12 13.57
C ALA A 32 -52.77 -14.34 14.88
N LEU A 33 -51.76 -13.62 15.36
CA LEU A 33 -51.94 -12.54 16.36
C LEU A 33 -51.36 -11.27 15.77
N GLY A 34 -52.14 -10.20 15.81
CA GLY A 34 -51.91 -8.92 15.15
C GLY A 34 -50.47 -8.40 15.30
N SER A 35 -49.89 -8.07 14.19
CA SER A 35 -48.55 -7.50 14.10
C SER A 35 -48.55 -6.05 14.59
N ILE A 36 -47.92 -5.78 15.73
CA ILE A 36 -47.40 -4.45 16.02
C ILE A 36 -46.05 -4.36 15.29
N THR A 37 -46.05 -3.79 14.10
CA THR A 37 -44.82 -3.39 13.40
C THR A 37 -44.30 -2.11 14.05
N VAL A 38 -43.31 -2.23 14.92
CA VAL A 38 -42.47 -1.10 15.30
C VAL A 38 -41.43 -0.96 14.17
N SER A 39 -41.51 0.16 13.43
CA SER A 39 -40.51 0.45 12.39
C SER A 39 -39.11 0.58 13.00
N GLU A 40 -38.10 0.09 12.32
CA GLU A 40 -36.69 0.18 12.78
C GLU A 40 -36.20 1.63 12.94
N ASP A 41 -36.91 2.61 12.37
CA ASP A 41 -36.58 4.04 12.43
C ASP A 41 -36.92 4.73 13.76
N ASP A 42 -37.70 4.11 14.66
CA ASP A 42 -38.13 4.72 15.92
C ASP A 42 -37.26 4.40 17.14
N ARG A 43 -36.11 3.72 16.95
CA ARG A 43 -35.17 3.44 18.05
C ARG A 43 -34.21 4.61 18.24
N PRO A 44 -34.12 5.20 19.43
CA PRO A 44 -33.12 6.24 19.70
C PRO A 44 -31.71 5.71 19.42
N ALA A 45 -30.88 6.47 18.69
CA ALA A 45 -29.49 6.12 18.34
C ALA A 45 -28.64 5.71 19.56
N GLN A 46 -28.98 6.19 20.75
CA GLN A 46 -28.37 5.78 22.03
C GLN A 46 -28.53 4.29 22.37
N TRP A 47 -29.61 3.63 21.92
CA TRP A 47 -29.85 2.20 22.20
C TRP A 47 -29.01 1.28 21.30
N GLN A 48 -28.76 1.71 20.09
CA GLN A 48 -27.87 0.98 19.17
C GLN A 48 -26.43 1.00 19.71
N ASN A 49 -25.95 2.15 20.19
CA ASN A 49 -24.62 2.29 20.79
C ASN A 49 -24.45 1.55 22.14
N ILE A 50 -25.53 1.41 22.92
CA ILE A 50 -25.47 0.67 24.19
C ILE A 50 -25.40 -0.85 23.95
N ILE A 51 -26.18 -1.37 23.00
CA ILE A 51 -26.15 -2.80 22.64
C ILE A 51 -24.81 -3.16 22.02
N ALA A 52 -24.28 -2.34 21.11
CA ALA A 52 -22.98 -2.52 20.49
C ALA A 52 -21.84 -2.52 21.54
N LYS A 53 -21.88 -1.61 22.51
CA LYS A 53 -20.87 -1.49 23.56
C LYS A 53 -20.90 -2.59 24.63
N GLU A 54 -22.09 -3.16 24.94
CA GLU A 54 -22.21 -4.21 25.96
C GLU A 54 -21.91 -5.63 25.43
N PHE A 55 -22.02 -5.88 24.11
CA PHE A 55 -21.84 -7.21 23.51
C PHE A 55 -20.58 -7.35 22.67
N ASN A 56 -19.74 -6.30 22.58
CA ASN A 56 -18.49 -6.32 21.78
C ASN A 56 -18.72 -6.84 20.33
N ILE A 57 -19.87 -6.47 19.73
CA ILE A 57 -20.27 -6.90 18.37
C ILE A 57 -19.47 -6.15 17.30
N ASP A 58 -18.64 -5.16 17.67
CA ASP A 58 -18.10 -4.13 16.77
C ASP A 58 -16.95 -4.56 15.90
N ARG A 59 -16.35 -5.74 16.08
CA ARG A 59 -15.29 -6.21 15.16
C ARG A 59 -15.35 -7.71 14.93
N ILE A 60 -15.62 -8.07 13.68
CA ILE A 60 -15.46 -9.46 13.23
C ILE A 60 -13.96 -9.73 13.09
N LYS A 61 -13.46 -10.75 13.78
CA LYS A 61 -12.09 -11.23 13.61
C LYS A 61 -11.97 -12.05 12.34
N LEU A 62 -11.05 -11.68 11.47
CA LEU A 62 -10.70 -12.47 10.29
C LEU A 62 -9.47 -13.32 10.59
N ILE A 63 -9.62 -14.62 10.46
CA ILE A 63 -8.50 -15.57 10.56
C ILE A 63 -8.28 -16.20 9.18
N VAL A 64 -7.10 -16.05 8.62
CA VAL A 64 -6.73 -16.69 7.36
C VAL A 64 -5.54 -17.60 7.59
N ASP A 65 -5.69 -18.88 7.28
CA ASP A 65 -4.66 -19.90 7.45
C ASP A 65 -4.05 -19.93 8.88
N ASN A 66 -4.89 -19.78 9.90
CA ASN A 66 -4.55 -19.69 11.32
C ASN A 66 -3.84 -18.39 11.77
N LYS A 67 -3.73 -17.36 10.90
CA LYS A 67 -3.20 -16.04 11.25
C LYS A 67 -4.35 -15.05 11.37
N GLU A 68 -4.43 -14.27 12.44
CA GLU A 68 -5.37 -13.15 12.57
C GLU A 68 -4.93 -12.00 11.68
N ILE A 69 -5.84 -11.54 10.82
CA ILE A 69 -5.60 -10.44 9.87
C ILE A 69 -6.03 -9.13 10.52
N GLN A 70 -5.12 -8.18 10.62
CA GLN A 70 -5.41 -6.84 11.09
C GLN A 70 -6.01 -6.01 9.96
N LEU A 71 -7.16 -5.41 10.22
CA LEU A 71 -7.85 -4.55 9.26
C LEU A 71 -7.59 -3.09 9.64
N ASN A 72 -6.87 -2.37 8.79
CA ASN A 72 -6.35 -1.03 9.10
C ASN A 72 -7.22 0.10 8.51
N LYS A 73 -7.97 -0.17 7.42
CA LYS A 73 -8.73 0.87 6.69
C LYS A 73 -10.25 0.74 6.85
N ALA A 74 -10.75 -0.48 6.98
CA ALA A 74 -12.18 -0.74 7.09
C ALA A 74 -12.45 -2.10 7.75
N ASP A 75 -13.46 -2.18 8.59
CA ASP A 75 -13.89 -3.43 9.25
C ASP A 75 -14.72 -4.32 8.29
N ILE A 76 -14.83 -5.61 8.63
CA ILE A 76 -15.76 -6.53 7.96
C ILE A 76 -17.20 -6.09 8.25
N LEU A 77 -18.04 -6.14 7.25
CA LEU A 77 -19.46 -5.81 7.36
C LEU A 77 -20.34 -7.07 7.32
N ILE A 78 -21.49 -7.00 7.96
CA ILE A 78 -22.60 -7.92 7.71
C ILE A 78 -23.68 -7.12 6.99
N ASP A 79 -24.07 -7.56 5.80
CA ASP A 79 -25.11 -6.90 5.03
C ASP A 79 -26.53 -7.27 5.55
N GLU A 80 -27.57 -6.66 4.97
CA GLU A 80 -28.98 -6.89 5.33
C GLU A 80 -29.43 -8.35 5.15
N ASN A 81 -28.76 -9.12 4.25
CA ASN A 81 -29.02 -10.53 3.98
C ASN A 81 -28.15 -11.46 4.83
N LYS A 82 -27.38 -10.91 5.79
CA LYS A 82 -26.42 -11.61 6.67
C LYS A 82 -25.20 -12.18 5.92
N ASN A 83 -24.88 -11.65 4.75
CA ASN A 83 -23.62 -11.97 4.10
C ASN A 83 -22.46 -11.27 4.82
N ILE A 84 -21.35 -11.96 4.95
CA ILE A 84 -20.12 -11.39 5.50
C ILE A 84 -19.34 -10.78 4.35
N MET A 85 -19.12 -9.48 4.43
CA MET A 85 -18.53 -8.66 3.40
C MET A 85 -17.13 -8.23 3.82
N ILE A 86 -16.10 -8.72 3.13
CA ILE A 86 -14.69 -8.45 3.38
C ILE A 86 -14.26 -7.24 2.54
N PRO A 87 -13.55 -6.24 3.12
CA PRO A 87 -13.04 -5.12 2.35
C PRO A 87 -12.03 -5.57 1.29
N ALA A 88 -12.20 -5.08 0.06
CA ALA A 88 -11.47 -5.57 -1.11
C ALA A 88 -9.96 -5.28 -1.05
N TYR A 89 -9.54 -4.22 -0.36
CA TYR A 89 -8.13 -3.83 -0.28
C TYR A 89 -7.21 -4.91 0.32
N ILE A 90 -7.76 -5.85 1.11
CA ILE A 90 -6.94 -6.92 1.69
C ILE A 90 -6.74 -8.13 0.76
N PHE A 91 -7.47 -8.20 -0.38
CA PHE A 91 -7.42 -9.38 -1.26
C PHE A 91 -6.02 -9.64 -1.84
N PRO A 92 -5.26 -8.65 -2.31
CA PRO A 92 -3.92 -8.89 -2.83
C PRO A 92 -3.01 -9.57 -1.81
N ASP A 93 -2.82 -8.97 -0.66
CA ASP A 93 -1.81 -9.44 0.30
C ASP A 93 -2.27 -10.60 1.16
N THR A 94 -3.57 -10.64 1.52
CA THR A 94 -4.09 -11.68 2.40
C THR A 94 -4.42 -12.98 1.66
N PHE A 95 -5.02 -12.85 0.47
CA PHE A 95 -5.49 -14.03 -0.28
C PHE A 95 -4.65 -14.33 -1.53
N ASN A 96 -3.63 -13.53 -1.82
CA ASN A 96 -2.86 -13.57 -3.06
C ASN A 96 -3.79 -13.57 -4.28
N CYS A 97 -4.72 -12.65 -4.30
CA CYS A 97 -5.77 -12.55 -5.29
C CYS A 97 -5.76 -11.14 -5.91
N ALA A 98 -5.41 -11.06 -7.20
CA ALA A 98 -5.44 -9.78 -7.91
C ALA A 98 -6.86 -9.22 -7.95
N PHE A 99 -6.99 -7.94 -7.64
CA PHE A 99 -8.24 -7.20 -7.60
C PHE A 99 -8.23 -6.09 -8.66
N ASN A 100 -9.17 -6.12 -9.59
CA ASN A 100 -9.31 -5.10 -10.62
C ASN A 100 -10.76 -4.61 -10.67
N ALA A 101 -10.98 -3.36 -10.25
CA ALA A 101 -12.27 -2.68 -10.39
C ALA A 101 -12.30 -1.98 -11.75
N PHE A 102 -13.20 -2.39 -12.64
CA PHE A 102 -13.31 -1.81 -13.99
C PHE A 102 -14.21 -0.59 -14.07
N ASP A 103 -15.16 -0.52 -13.16
CA ASP A 103 -16.11 0.58 -13.01
C ASP A 103 -16.75 0.50 -11.63
N ASP A 104 -17.78 1.32 -11.39
CA ASP A 104 -18.48 1.35 -10.11
C ASP A 104 -19.33 0.11 -9.85
N THR A 105 -19.55 -0.74 -10.82
CA THR A 105 -20.48 -1.87 -10.73
C THR A 105 -19.79 -3.22 -10.82
N SER A 106 -18.61 -3.33 -11.43
CA SER A 106 -17.97 -4.60 -11.73
C SER A 106 -16.51 -4.70 -11.26
N VAL A 107 -16.16 -5.89 -10.79
CA VAL A 107 -14.84 -6.23 -10.28
C VAL A 107 -14.41 -7.58 -10.83
N THR A 108 -13.14 -7.71 -11.17
CA THR A 108 -12.52 -9.00 -11.46
C THR A 108 -11.53 -9.37 -10.35
N LEU A 109 -11.68 -10.59 -9.85
CA LEU A 109 -10.72 -11.23 -8.97
C LEU A 109 -9.97 -12.30 -9.75
N GLN A 110 -8.65 -12.34 -9.64
CA GLN A 110 -7.85 -13.37 -10.29
C GLN A 110 -6.86 -14.00 -9.31
N LYS A 111 -6.83 -15.35 -9.28
CA LYS A 111 -5.85 -16.12 -8.55
C LYS A 111 -5.34 -17.26 -9.42
N GLY A 112 -4.06 -17.22 -9.79
CA GLY A 112 -3.52 -18.10 -10.81
C GLY A 112 -4.25 -17.92 -12.15
N ASN A 113 -4.75 -19.01 -12.70
CA ASN A 113 -5.54 -19.00 -13.93
C ASN A 113 -7.06 -18.83 -13.69
N ILE A 114 -7.52 -18.85 -12.44
CA ILE A 114 -8.94 -18.73 -12.12
C ILE A 114 -9.33 -17.25 -12.09
N ILE A 115 -10.36 -16.90 -12.87
CA ILE A 115 -10.89 -15.54 -12.96
C ILE A 115 -12.35 -15.55 -12.50
N ALA A 116 -12.66 -14.73 -11.49
CA ALA A 116 -14.02 -14.49 -11.02
C ALA A 116 -14.45 -13.05 -11.34
N ILE A 117 -15.58 -12.90 -12.02
CA ILE A 117 -16.19 -11.60 -12.36
C ILE A 117 -17.40 -11.40 -11.45
N LEU A 118 -17.42 -10.29 -10.73
CA LEU A 118 -18.46 -9.89 -9.80
C LEU A 118 -19.10 -8.59 -10.30
N ASP A 119 -20.42 -8.49 -10.15
CA ASP A 119 -21.18 -7.31 -10.56
C ASP A 119 -22.25 -7.00 -9.50
N THR A 120 -22.41 -5.73 -9.13
CA THR A 120 -23.38 -5.28 -8.12
C THR A 120 -24.83 -5.51 -8.54
N ASN A 121 -25.10 -5.60 -9.85
CA ASN A 121 -26.43 -5.73 -10.43
C ASN A 121 -26.86 -7.20 -10.62
N ASN A 122 -25.94 -8.14 -10.41
CA ASN A 122 -26.20 -9.56 -10.65
C ASN A 122 -26.34 -10.34 -9.34
N SER A 123 -27.21 -11.34 -9.34
CA SER A 123 -27.35 -12.35 -8.27
C SER A 123 -26.52 -13.61 -8.57
N TYR A 124 -25.43 -13.48 -9.30
CA TYR A 124 -24.47 -14.52 -9.58
C TYR A 124 -23.08 -13.93 -9.81
N ILE A 125 -22.07 -14.75 -9.66
CA ILE A 125 -20.69 -14.47 -10.10
C ILE A 125 -20.38 -15.33 -11.32
N THR A 126 -19.44 -14.89 -12.16
CA THR A 126 -18.94 -15.72 -13.27
C THR A 126 -17.52 -16.16 -12.94
N VAL A 127 -17.28 -17.47 -12.87
CA VAL A 127 -15.97 -18.07 -12.62
C VAL A 127 -15.56 -18.87 -13.84
N ASP A 128 -14.47 -18.48 -14.50
CA ASP A 128 -13.97 -19.10 -15.74
C ASP A 128 -15.09 -19.32 -16.79
N GLY A 129 -15.96 -18.33 -16.93
CA GLY A 129 -17.08 -18.34 -17.86
C GLY A 129 -18.33 -19.11 -17.39
N GLN A 130 -18.31 -19.72 -16.20
CA GLN A 130 -19.47 -20.39 -15.60
C GLN A 130 -20.15 -19.52 -14.56
N SER A 131 -21.48 -19.42 -14.61
CA SER A 131 -22.26 -18.63 -13.64
C SER A 131 -22.55 -19.44 -12.38
N ILE A 132 -22.24 -18.87 -11.21
CA ILE A 132 -22.54 -19.42 -9.90
C ILE A 132 -23.49 -18.45 -9.19
N THR A 133 -24.67 -18.92 -8.80
CA THR A 133 -25.65 -18.09 -8.08
C THR A 133 -25.08 -17.62 -6.76
N MET A 134 -25.15 -16.32 -6.52
CA MET A 134 -24.68 -15.69 -5.28
C MET A 134 -25.44 -14.40 -5.02
N ASP A 135 -26.11 -14.33 -3.88
CA ASP A 135 -26.78 -13.11 -3.47
C ASP A 135 -25.74 -12.09 -3.03
N LYS A 136 -25.73 -10.91 -3.67
CA LYS A 136 -24.79 -9.81 -3.39
C LYS A 136 -23.31 -10.25 -3.28
N ALA A 137 -22.66 -10.45 -4.39
CA ALA A 137 -21.23 -10.74 -4.42
C ALA A 137 -20.35 -9.52 -4.09
N LEU A 138 -20.86 -8.31 -4.35
CA LEU A 138 -20.14 -7.04 -4.30
C LEU A 138 -21.02 -5.93 -3.70
N VAL A 139 -20.45 -5.10 -2.83
CA VAL A 139 -21.10 -3.91 -2.25
C VAL A 139 -20.10 -2.76 -2.19
N LYS A 140 -20.53 -1.54 -2.52
CA LYS A 140 -19.78 -0.31 -2.25
C LYS A 140 -20.43 0.45 -1.09
N LYS A 141 -19.61 0.91 -0.14
CA LYS A 141 -20.04 1.68 1.02
C LYS A 141 -18.92 2.61 1.46
N ASN A 142 -19.20 3.92 1.56
CA ASN A 142 -18.22 4.94 1.98
C ASN A 142 -16.91 4.84 1.19
N ASP A 143 -17.01 4.84 -0.15
CA ASP A 143 -15.91 4.71 -1.10
C ASP A 143 -15.07 3.42 -0.99
N MET A 144 -15.47 2.51 -0.10
CA MET A 144 -14.85 1.20 0.05
C MET A 144 -15.64 0.12 -0.67
N THR A 145 -14.94 -0.71 -1.44
CA THR A 145 -15.49 -1.92 -2.07
C THR A 145 -15.42 -3.09 -1.10
N TYR A 146 -16.51 -3.82 -0.96
CA TYR A 146 -16.61 -5.03 -0.15
C TYR A 146 -17.02 -6.22 -0.99
N ILE A 147 -16.43 -7.36 -0.73
CA ILE A 147 -16.65 -8.61 -1.44
C ILE A 147 -17.21 -9.64 -0.47
N ASN A 148 -18.26 -10.33 -0.90
CA ASN A 148 -18.84 -11.42 -0.13
C ASN A 148 -17.79 -12.51 0.12
N ALA A 149 -17.57 -12.87 1.37
CA ALA A 149 -16.58 -13.89 1.76
C ALA A 149 -16.81 -15.25 1.09
N LEU A 150 -18.05 -15.57 0.71
CA LEU A 150 -18.39 -16.79 -0.02
C LEU A 150 -17.76 -16.82 -1.43
N VAL A 151 -17.37 -15.69 -2.01
CA VAL A 151 -16.64 -15.67 -3.29
C VAL A 151 -15.33 -16.44 -3.17
N LEU A 152 -14.61 -16.29 -2.05
CA LEU A 152 -13.37 -17.03 -1.82
C LEU A 152 -13.60 -18.55 -1.79
N LYS A 153 -14.73 -18.98 -1.21
CA LYS A 153 -15.11 -20.40 -1.19
C LYS A 153 -15.50 -20.90 -2.58
N GLU A 154 -16.43 -20.22 -3.24
CA GLU A 154 -17.05 -20.71 -4.48
C GLU A 154 -16.12 -20.57 -5.70
N ALA A 155 -15.32 -19.49 -5.77
CA ALA A 155 -14.39 -19.28 -6.89
C ALA A 155 -13.03 -19.94 -6.65
N PHE A 156 -12.48 -19.85 -5.43
CA PHE A 156 -11.09 -20.22 -5.16
C PHE A 156 -10.92 -21.39 -4.19
N GLY A 157 -12.02 -22.02 -3.76
CA GLY A 157 -11.99 -23.28 -2.99
C GLY A 157 -11.52 -23.14 -1.53
N TYR A 158 -11.62 -21.94 -0.93
CA TYR A 158 -11.35 -21.78 0.49
C TYR A 158 -12.39 -22.51 1.34
N GLN A 159 -11.99 -23.07 2.47
CA GLN A 159 -12.94 -23.41 3.52
C GLN A 159 -13.41 -22.15 4.19
N TYR A 160 -14.72 -22.06 4.45
CA TYR A 160 -15.39 -20.93 5.04
C TYR A 160 -16.05 -21.37 6.35
N ASN A 161 -15.59 -20.85 7.47
CA ASN A 161 -16.13 -21.16 8.80
C ASN A 161 -16.50 -19.84 9.50
N TRP A 162 -17.78 -19.63 9.73
CA TRP A 162 -18.29 -18.49 10.47
C TRP A 162 -18.80 -18.91 11.85
N SER A 163 -18.22 -18.34 12.92
CA SER A 163 -18.66 -18.50 14.30
C SER A 163 -19.33 -17.22 14.79
N VAL A 164 -20.63 -17.26 14.96
CA VAL A 164 -21.43 -16.14 15.53
C VAL A 164 -21.06 -15.92 17.00
N THR A 165 -20.80 -16.98 17.75
CA THR A 165 -20.49 -16.90 19.20
C THR A 165 -19.14 -16.26 19.48
N ASP A 166 -18.17 -16.49 18.61
CA ASP A 166 -16.79 -15.98 18.75
C ASP A 166 -16.57 -14.69 17.93
N ASN A 167 -17.59 -14.26 17.19
CA ASN A 167 -17.50 -13.16 16.22
C ASN A 167 -16.31 -13.29 15.27
N LYS A 168 -16.11 -14.51 14.72
CA LYS A 168 -14.91 -14.90 13.98
C LYS A 168 -15.26 -15.51 12.63
N LEU A 169 -14.66 -14.96 11.58
CA LEU A 169 -14.59 -15.58 10.25
C LEU A 169 -13.23 -16.26 10.06
N GLU A 170 -13.25 -17.54 9.78
CA GLU A 170 -12.04 -18.30 9.50
C GLU A 170 -12.05 -18.81 8.06
N MET A 171 -11.01 -18.45 7.32
CA MET A 171 -10.79 -18.84 5.92
C MET A 171 -9.54 -19.69 5.82
N ILE A 172 -9.65 -20.89 5.29
CA ILE A 172 -8.52 -21.83 5.17
C ILE A 172 -8.31 -22.16 3.70
N ASN A 173 -7.11 -21.86 3.20
CA ASN A 173 -6.71 -22.23 1.85
C ASN A 173 -6.27 -23.71 1.80
N ASN A 174 -7.11 -24.57 1.23
CA ASN A 174 -6.78 -26.00 1.10
C ASN A 174 -5.81 -26.28 -0.04
N LYS A 175 -5.51 -25.31 -0.90
CA LYS A 175 -4.70 -25.45 -2.12
C LYS A 175 -3.40 -24.63 -2.03
N LYS A 176 -2.72 -24.67 -0.88
CA LYS A 176 -1.50 -23.88 -0.61
C LYS A 176 -0.34 -24.14 -1.59
N SER A 177 -0.33 -25.28 -2.27
CA SER A 177 0.75 -25.66 -3.19
C SER A 177 0.51 -25.28 -4.65
N GLU A 178 -0.65 -24.73 -5.00
CA GLU A 178 -0.90 -24.28 -6.36
C GLU A 178 -0.14 -22.97 -6.64
N ASN A 179 0.54 -22.94 -7.80
CA ASN A 179 1.17 -21.72 -8.28
C ASN A 179 0.09 -20.64 -8.45
N ILE A 180 0.26 -19.51 -7.75
CA ILE A 180 -0.71 -18.41 -7.76
C ILE A 180 -0.55 -17.52 -8.99
N LEU A 181 0.52 -17.69 -9.77
CA LEU A 181 0.84 -16.89 -10.95
C LEU A 181 0.61 -17.68 -12.24
N PRO A 182 0.00 -17.07 -13.26
CA PRO A 182 -0.09 -17.69 -14.59
C PRO A 182 1.29 -17.71 -15.28
N HIS A 183 1.48 -18.59 -16.27
CA HIS A 183 2.70 -18.63 -17.07
C HIS A 183 2.92 -17.36 -17.92
N ARG A 184 1.85 -16.65 -18.24
CA ARG A 184 1.88 -15.37 -18.93
C ARG A 184 0.85 -14.43 -18.36
N TYR A 185 1.25 -13.18 -18.16
CA TYR A 185 0.38 -12.09 -17.72
C TYR A 185 0.85 -10.78 -18.35
N SER A 186 -0.06 -9.92 -18.78
CA SER A 186 0.27 -8.63 -19.37
C SER A 186 -0.85 -7.63 -19.16
N TYR A 187 -0.51 -6.39 -18.79
CA TYR A 187 -1.49 -5.30 -18.74
C TYR A 187 -2.06 -4.96 -20.12
N ARG A 188 -1.35 -5.28 -21.20
CA ARG A 188 -1.86 -5.16 -22.57
C ARG A 188 -3.08 -6.03 -22.83
N ASP A 189 -3.20 -7.17 -22.13
CA ASP A 189 -4.31 -8.12 -22.24
C ASP A 189 -5.45 -7.78 -21.26
N THR A 190 -5.27 -6.77 -20.42
CA THR A 190 -6.24 -6.30 -19.43
C THR A 190 -6.73 -4.89 -19.79
N LYS A 191 -7.73 -4.38 -19.07
CA LYS A 191 -8.18 -2.98 -19.24
C LYS A 191 -7.24 -1.95 -18.59
N ARG A 192 -6.07 -2.35 -18.12
CA ARG A 192 -5.03 -1.43 -17.64
C ARG A 192 -4.27 -0.83 -18.83
N MET A 193 -4.97 -0.02 -19.63
CA MET A 193 -4.40 0.66 -20.80
C MET A 193 -3.61 1.87 -20.34
N LEU A 194 -2.31 1.87 -20.63
CA LEU A 194 -1.39 2.94 -20.29
C LEU A 194 -1.19 3.89 -21.47
N SER A 195 -1.10 5.18 -21.18
CA SER A 195 -0.59 6.16 -22.11
C SER A 195 0.91 5.95 -22.32
N ILE A 196 1.33 5.82 -23.59
CA ILE A 196 2.75 5.67 -23.92
C ILE A 196 3.41 7.05 -23.93
N LYS A 197 4.26 7.28 -22.93
CA LYS A 197 4.92 8.57 -22.70
C LYS A 197 6.24 8.66 -23.45
N ASN A 198 6.73 9.91 -23.65
CA ASN A 198 8.01 10.19 -24.27
C ASN A 198 8.79 11.21 -23.45
N GLN A 199 9.95 10.79 -22.90
CA GLN A 199 10.84 11.66 -22.12
C GLN A 199 11.66 12.63 -22.99
N GLY A 200 11.69 12.43 -24.31
CA GLY A 200 12.55 13.21 -25.20
C GLY A 200 14.03 13.08 -24.85
N ASN A 201 14.77 14.16 -24.95
CA ASN A 201 16.22 14.19 -24.72
C ASN A 201 16.63 14.45 -23.25
N THR A 202 15.71 14.25 -22.30
CA THR A 202 15.99 14.49 -20.87
C THR A 202 16.48 13.22 -20.16
N SER A 203 17.08 13.39 -18.97
CA SER A 203 17.48 12.29 -18.09
C SER A 203 16.40 11.97 -17.03
N SER A 204 15.12 12.09 -17.40
CA SER A 204 13.98 11.93 -16.49
C SER A 204 13.32 10.54 -16.51
N CYS A 205 13.97 9.52 -17.08
CA CYS A 205 13.44 8.14 -17.17
C CYS A 205 12.95 7.61 -15.80
N TRP A 206 13.66 7.91 -14.72
CA TRP A 206 13.29 7.55 -13.36
C TRP A 206 11.92 8.08 -12.95
N ALA A 207 11.62 9.35 -13.26
CA ALA A 207 10.34 9.97 -12.93
C ALA A 207 9.20 9.42 -13.81
N PHE A 208 9.48 9.18 -15.12
CA PHE A 208 8.54 8.49 -15.99
C PHE A 208 8.22 7.08 -15.52
N ALA A 209 9.24 6.30 -15.14
CA ALA A 209 9.06 4.93 -14.67
C ALA A 209 8.28 4.90 -13.35
N SER A 210 8.66 5.73 -12.37
CA SER A 210 7.98 5.81 -11.07
C SER A 210 6.51 6.19 -11.21
N LEU A 211 6.20 7.25 -11.95
CA LEU A 211 4.80 7.69 -12.12
C LEU A 211 3.99 6.71 -12.97
N THR A 212 4.58 6.11 -14.01
CA THR A 212 3.89 5.07 -14.78
C THR A 212 3.59 3.84 -13.92
N ALA A 213 4.52 3.39 -13.07
CA ALA A 213 4.27 2.31 -12.12
C ALA A 213 3.12 2.68 -11.16
N LEU A 214 3.12 3.89 -10.61
CA LEU A 214 2.05 4.42 -9.75
C LEU A 214 0.70 4.47 -10.47
N GLU A 215 0.65 4.99 -11.70
CA GLU A 215 -0.57 5.04 -12.51
C GLU A 215 -1.18 3.65 -12.73
N THR A 216 -0.35 2.63 -12.98
CA THR A 216 -0.83 1.26 -13.13
C THR A 216 -1.44 0.68 -11.87
N SER A 217 -0.95 1.12 -10.71
CA SER A 217 -1.48 0.66 -9.40
C SER A 217 -2.87 1.26 -9.10
N ILE A 218 -3.16 2.43 -9.67
CA ILE A 218 -4.49 3.09 -9.57
C ILE A 218 -5.47 2.51 -10.59
N MET A 219 -4.96 2.04 -11.74
CA MET A 219 -5.77 1.46 -12.80
C MET A 219 -6.31 0.08 -12.45
N PRO A 220 -7.43 -0.36 -13.04
CA PRO A 220 -8.29 0.39 -13.98
C PRO A 220 -9.35 1.28 -13.30
N ALA A 221 -9.37 1.34 -11.97
CA ALA A 221 -10.39 2.08 -11.21
C ALA A 221 -10.38 3.58 -11.54
N GLN A 222 -9.19 4.14 -11.75
CA GLN A 222 -9.01 5.53 -12.16
C GLN A 222 -7.96 5.58 -13.28
N ASN A 223 -8.24 6.35 -14.31
CA ASN A 223 -7.29 6.63 -15.40
C ASN A 223 -6.81 8.06 -15.23
N THR A 224 -5.75 8.24 -14.42
CA THR A 224 -5.16 9.56 -14.12
C THR A 224 -3.74 9.59 -14.64
N GLU A 225 -3.42 10.56 -15.48
CA GLU A 225 -2.05 10.85 -15.90
C GLU A 225 -1.41 11.81 -14.89
N LEU A 226 -0.18 11.49 -14.48
CA LEU A 226 0.56 12.20 -13.44
C LEU A 226 1.73 12.98 -14.02
N SER A 227 1.96 14.20 -13.48
CA SER A 227 2.96 15.13 -13.96
C SER A 227 4.39 14.69 -13.63
N VAL A 228 5.11 14.32 -14.67
CA VAL A 228 6.56 14.07 -14.60
C VAL A 228 7.32 15.37 -14.36
N ASN A 229 6.87 16.48 -14.96
CA ASN A 229 7.50 17.79 -14.77
C ASN A 229 7.50 18.19 -13.30
N ASN A 230 6.36 18.05 -12.60
CA ASN A 230 6.25 18.37 -11.19
C ASN A 230 7.17 17.50 -10.33
N MET A 231 7.21 16.19 -10.56
CA MET A 231 8.11 15.30 -9.82
C MET A 231 9.58 15.69 -10.02
N VAL A 232 10.02 16.01 -11.24
CA VAL A 232 11.40 16.40 -11.50
C VAL A 232 11.74 17.74 -10.85
N CYS A 233 10.81 18.70 -10.84
CA CYS A 233 11.07 20.06 -10.35
C CYS A 233 10.89 20.21 -8.84
N ASN A 234 9.97 19.45 -8.21
CA ASN A 234 9.52 19.66 -6.84
C ASN A 234 9.90 18.53 -5.85
N ASN A 235 10.84 17.66 -6.16
CA ASN A 235 11.20 16.51 -5.35
C ASN A 235 12.06 16.81 -4.09
N GLY A 236 12.37 18.08 -3.83
CA GLY A 236 13.21 18.47 -2.67
C GLY A 236 14.71 18.46 -2.96
N TYR A 237 15.16 17.73 -3.97
CA TYR A 237 16.57 17.69 -4.38
C TYR A 237 16.91 18.88 -5.28
N VAL A 238 18.19 19.28 -5.28
CA VAL A 238 18.71 20.27 -6.20
C VAL A 238 19.14 19.58 -7.48
N ASN A 239 18.28 19.56 -8.46
CA ASN A 239 18.51 18.90 -9.75
C ASN A 239 17.93 19.69 -10.93
N THR A 240 18.28 19.26 -12.14
CA THR A 240 17.72 19.71 -13.41
C THR A 240 17.17 18.50 -14.16
N LEU A 241 16.44 18.73 -15.26
CA LEU A 241 15.94 17.68 -16.16
C LEU A 241 17.03 16.71 -16.67
N ASN A 242 18.30 17.15 -16.67
CA ASN A 242 19.44 16.39 -17.21
C ASN A 242 20.37 15.81 -16.14
N ASP A 243 20.13 16.08 -14.84
CA ASP A 243 20.98 15.54 -13.78
C ASP A 243 20.67 14.06 -13.47
N GLY A 244 19.58 13.51 -14.03
CA GLY A 244 19.11 12.15 -13.72
C GLY A 244 18.50 12.06 -12.32
N GLY A 245 18.21 10.86 -11.91
CA GLY A 245 17.63 10.52 -10.60
C GLY A 245 17.45 9.03 -10.48
N ASP A 246 16.79 8.61 -9.42
CA ASP A 246 16.41 7.23 -9.18
C ASP A 246 15.10 7.19 -8.35
N TYR A 247 14.62 5.99 -8.10
CA TYR A 247 13.40 5.74 -7.34
C TYR A 247 13.38 6.35 -5.93
N THR A 248 14.55 6.59 -5.31
CA THR A 248 14.60 7.18 -3.96
C THR A 248 14.08 8.61 -3.94
N ARG A 249 14.36 9.38 -5.02
CA ARG A 249 13.79 10.73 -5.20
C ARG A 249 12.29 10.71 -5.44
N ALA A 250 11.82 9.73 -6.22
CA ALA A 250 10.39 9.56 -6.45
C ALA A 250 9.65 9.22 -5.14
N ILE A 251 10.18 8.30 -4.34
CA ILE A 251 9.62 7.95 -3.03
C ILE A 251 9.59 9.19 -2.12
N ALA A 252 10.69 9.94 -2.02
CA ALA A 252 10.76 11.15 -1.21
C ALA A 252 9.70 12.18 -1.61
N TYR A 253 9.57 12.49 -2.92
CA TYR A 253 8.57 13.41 -3.45
C TYR A 253 7.13 12.98 -3.10
N LEU A 254 6.82 11.69 -3.30
CA LEU A 254 5.48 11.15 -3.11
C LEU A 254 5.09 11.06 -1.64
N THR A 255 6.02 10.64 -0.77
CA THR A 255 5.75 10.46 0.68
C THR A 255 5.84 11.77 1.47
N ALA A 256 6.44 12.82 0.89
CA ALA A 256 6.44 14.17 1.47
C ALA A 256 5.22 15.01 1.08
N TRP A 257 4.22 14.45 0.39
CA TRP A 257 3.04 15.14 -0.13
C TRP A 257 3.34 16.31 -1.07
N ARG A 258 4.47 16.25 -1.76
CA ARG A 258 4.80 17.22 -2.82
C ARG A 258 4.09 16.90 -4.14
N GLY A 259 3.57 15.69 -4.28
CA GLY A 259 2.76 15.13 -5.35
C GLY A 259 2.24 13.74 -4.95
N PRO A 260 1.67 12.97 -5.91
CA PRO A 260 1.66 13.24 -7.36
C PRO A 260 0.65 14.32 -7.75
N VAL A 261 1.00 15.11 -8.75
CA VAL A 261 0.16 16.16 -9.35
C VAL A 261 -0.40 15.65 -10.68
N SER A 262 -1.59 16.11 -11.08
CA SER A 262 -2.17 15.75 -12.37
C SER A 262 -1.33 16.32 -13.52
N GLU A 263 -1.13 15.53 -14.59
CA GLU A 263 -0.48 16.01 -15.83
C GLU A 263 -1.24 17.20 -16.45
N ALA A 264 -2.55 17.28 -16.27
CA ALA A 264 -3.37 18.38 -16.78
C ALA A 264 -3.06 19.73 -16.09
N ASP A 265 -2.57 19.68 -14.83
CA ASP A 265 -2.24 20.88 -14.04
C ASP A 265 -0.78 21.33 -14.26
N ASP A 266 0.10 20.43 -14.66
CA ASP A 266 1.51 20.69 -14.90
C ASP A 266 2.04 19.78 -16.01
N ILE A 267 1.85 20.22 -17.25
CA ILE A 267 2.16 19.45 -18.47
C ILE A 267 3.68 19.33 -18.66
N TYR A 268 4.14 18.13 -18.99
CA TYR A 268 5.54 17.87 -19.28
C TYR A 268 6.06 18.74 -20.43
N CYS A 269 7.15 19.44 -20.17
CA CYS A 269 7.84 20.27 -21.14
C CYS A 269 9.36 20.27 -20.90
N ASP A 270 10.14 20.65 -21.91
CA ASP A 270 11.61 20.71 -21.85
C ASP A 270 12.15 21.84 -20.95
N SER A 271 11.29 22.51 -20.19
CA SER A 271 11.63 23.66 -19.35
C SER A 271 11.16 23.45 -17.92
N ILE A 272 12.00 23.86 -16.96
CA ILE A 272 11.64 23.82 -15.53
C ILE A 272 10.70 24.99 -15.24
N TYR A 273 9.48 24.70 -14.86
CA TYR A 273 8.54 25.64 -14.25
C TYR A 273 8.17 25.11 -12.88
N ASP A 274 8.31 25.97 -11.87
CA ASP A 274 7.78 25.68 -10.53
C ASP A 274 6.28 25.96 -10.53
N VAL A 275 5.47 24.91 -10.67
CA VAL A 275 4.02 24.98 -10.55
C VAL A 275 3.66 24.40 -9.18
N SER A 276 3.24 25.26 -8.28
CA SER A 276 2.64 24.85 -7.02
C SER A 276 1.23 24.30 -7.29
N SER A 277 1.08 22.99 -7.25
CA SER A 277 -0.20 22.29 -7.40
C SER A 277 -0.41 21.31 -6.25
N ASN A 278 -1.66 21.06 -5.89
CA ASN A 278 -1.97 20.13 -4.81
C ASN A 278 -1.82 18.68 -5.27
N PRO A 279 -1.34 17.78 -4.41
CA PRO A 279 -1.34 16.35 -4.68
C PRO A 279 -2.76 15.85 -4.95
N VAL A 280 -2.90 14.97 -5.95
CA VAL A 280 -4.17 14.30 -6.24
C VAL A 280 -4.34 12.98 -5.48
N LYS A 281 -3.24 12.44 -4.96
CA LYS A 281 -3.17 11.25 -4.11
C LYS A 281 -2.11 11.44 -3.02
N HIS A 282 -2.28 10.74 -1.91
CA HIS A 282 -1.25 10.55 -0.91
C HIS A 282 -0.70 9.11 -1.01
N ILE A 283 0.62 8.97 -1.09
CA ILE A 283 1.29 7.67 -1.16
C ILE A 283 1.73 7.27 0.23
N GLN A 284 1.12 6.23 0.76
CA GLN A 284 1.26 5.77 2.14
C GLN A 284 2.09 4.49 2.27
N GLU A 285 2.29 3.77 1.15
CA GLU A 285 3.12 2.58 1.15
C GLU A 285 3.81 2.40 -0.20
N VAL A 286 5.13 2.19 -0.15
CA VAL A 286 5.98 1.85 -1.29
C VAL A 286 6.87 0.69 -0.90
N GLN A 287 6.87 -0.39 -1.67
CA GLN A 287 7.69 -1.56 -1.41
C GLN A 287 8.87 -1.65 -2.37
N ILE A 288 10.04 -1.93 -1.83
CA ILE A 288 11.27 -2.23 -2.58
C ILE A 288 11.49 -3.73 -2.52
N ILE A 289 11.27 -4.40 -3.66
CA ILE A 289 11.35 -5.86 -3.75
C ILE A 289 12.80 -6.29 -3.84
N GLU A 290 13.13 -7.40 -3.18
CA GLU A 290 14.46 -8.00 -3.16
C GLU A 290 15.04 -8.18 -4.59
N SER A 291 16.32 -7.81 -4.73
CA SER A 291 17.05 -7.93 -6.00
C SER A 291 16.96 -9.32 -6.59
N LYS A 292 16.63 -9.40 -7.89
CA LYS A 292 16.55 -10.65 -8.68
C LYS A 292 15.52 -11.67 -8.18
N ASN A 293 14.61 -11.28 -7.32
CA ASN A 293 13.52 -12.15 -6.90
C ASN A 293 12.38 -12.10 -7.93
N LEU A 294 12.53 -12.88 -9.02
CA LEU A 294 11.61 -12.86 -10.16
C LEU A 294 10.18 -13.23 -9.75
N GLU A 295 10.02 -14.12 -8.78
CA GLU A 295 8.70 -14.54 -8.31
C GLU A 295 7.98 -13.40 -7.59
N GLU A 296 8.65 -12.71 -6.67
CA GLU A 296 8.07 -11.55 -5.97
C GLU A 296 7.83 -10.37 -6.92
N ILE A 297 8.69 -10.14 -7.92
CA ILE A 297 8.45 -9.14 -8.97
C ILE A 297 7.17 -9.46 -9.75
N LYS A 298 7.04 -10.70 -10.25
CA LYS A 298 5.82 -11.15 -10.96
C LYS A 298 4.59 -11.02 -10.07
N LYS A 299 4.72 -11.40 -8.80
CA LYS A 299 3.64 -11.30 -7.81
C LYS A 299 3.20 -9.85 -7.60
N ALA A 300 4.14 -8.92 -7.49
CA ALA A 300 3.85 -7.48 -7.36
C ALA A 300 3.12 -6.93 -8.60
N VAL A 301 3.60 -7.26 -9.79
CA VAL A 301 2.91 -6.90 -11.05
C VAL A 301 1.49 -7.48 -11.10
N PHE A 302 1.31 -8.70 -10.64
CA PHE A 302 0.00 -9.37 -10.66
C PHE A 302 -0.99 -8.78 -9.66
N LEU A 303 -0.54 -8.49 -8.44
CA LEU A 303 -1.40 -8.12 -7.32
C LEU A 303 -1.63 -6.61 -7.18
N HIS A 304 -0.62 -5.78 -7.48
CA HIS A 304 -0.63 -4.36 -7.15
C HIS A 304 -0.59 -3.47 -8.40
N GLY A 305 0.53 -3.45 -9.10
CA GLY A 305 0.77 -2.53 -10.20
C GLY A 305 2.05 -2.86 -10.94
N GLY A 306 2.40 -2.06 -11.95
CA GLY A 306 3.69 -2.17 -12.63
C GLY A 306 4.82 -1.98 -11.64
N VAL A 307 5.92 -2.68 -11.89
CA VAL A 307 7.13 -2.59 -11.08
C VAL A 307 8.16 -1.76 -11.83
N GLU A 308 8.53 -0.61 -11.27
CA GLU A 308 9.68 0.15 -11.73
C GLU A 308 10.94 -0.70 -11.57
N SER A 309 11.75 -0.79 -12.62
CA SER A 309 13.00 -1.53 -12.61
C SER A 309 14.02 -0.86 -13.52
N SER A 310 15.29 -1.18 -13.30
CA SER A 310 16.39 -0.54 -14.01
C SER A 310 17.09 -1.49 -14.95
N LEU A 311 17.64 -0.96 -16.05
CA LEU A 311 18.52 -1.69 -16.96
C LEU A 311 19.69 -0.82 -17.45
N TYR A 312 20.73 -1.46 -18.00
CA TYR A 312 21.76 -0.75 -18.74
C TYR A 312 21.37 -0.71 -20.22
N THR A 313 21.48 0.45 -20.84
CA THR A 313 21.34 0.57 -22.29
C THR A 313 22.34 1.53 -22.89
N SER A 314 22.78 1.25 -24.12
CA SER A 314 23.50 2.19 -24.97
C SER A 314 22.59 2.86 -26.01
N MET A 315 21.34 2.46 -26.06
CA MET A 315 20.30 3.05 -26.93
C MET A 315 19.75 4.34 -26.32
N ASN A 316 19.13 5.14 -27.17
CA ASN A 316 18.33 6.30 -26.80
C ASN A 316 17.13 6.42 -27.76
N GLU A 317 16.31 7.44 -27.60
CA GLU A 317 15.15 7.67 -28.46
C GLU A 317 15.47 7.69 -29.96
N HIS A 318 16.64 8.22 -30.35
CA HIS A 318 17.03 8.42 -31.74
C HIS A 318 17.93 7.29 -32.29
N ASP A 319 18.76 6.69 -31.44
CA ASP A 319 19.64 5.57 -31.82
C ASP A 319 19.26 4.32 -31.06
N ARG A 320 18.59 3.39 -31.75
CA ARG A 320 18.10 2.11 -31.24
C ARG A 320 19.02 0.95 -31.62
N SER A 321 20.18 1.26 -32.18
CA SER A 321 21.16 0.22 -32.53
C SER A 321 21.88 -0.29 -31.29
N SER A 322 21.78 -1.58 -31.04
CA SER A 322 22.46 -2.27 -29.96
C SER A 322 22.64 -3.74 -30.28
N ILE A 323 23.81 -4.30 -29.97
CA ILE A 323 24.04 -5.75 -30.08
C ILE A 323 23.20 -6.55 -29.09
N TYR A 324 22.63 -5.89 -28.08
CA TYR A 324 21.77 -6.47 -27.04
C TYR A 324 20.28 -6.42 -27.35
N TYR A 325 19.89 -5.72 -28.43
CA TYR A 325 18.50 -5.51 -28.81
C TYR A 325 18.19 -6.10 -30.19
N ASN A 326 17.16 -6.91 -30.27
CA ASN A 326 16.61 -7.44 -31.52
C ASN A 326 15.42 -6.59 -31.95
N ASN A 327 15.59 -5.83 -33.03
CA ASN A 327 14.53 -4.96 -33.55
C ASN A 327 13.34 -5.70 -34.20
N GLU A 328 13.51 -6.98 -34.58
CA GLU A 328 12.43 -7.76 -35.19
C GLU A 328 11.50 -8.37 -34.14
N THR A 329 12.05 -8.75 -32.99
CA THR A 329 11.32 -9.39 -31.91
C THR A 329 11.11 -8.47 -30.69
N TYR A 330 11.69 -7.25 -30.74
CA TYR A 330 11.69 -6.28 -29.65
C TYR A 330 12.28 -6.80 -28.34
N ALA A 331 13.24 -7.73 -28.46
CA ALA A 331 13.83 -8.46 -27.35
C ALA A 331 15.17 -7.86 -26.92
N TYR A 332 15.36 -7.61 -25.64
CA TYR A 332 16.56 -7.02 -25.05
C TYR A 332 17.14 -7.95 -24.00
N CYS A 333 18.48 -8.10 -24.03
CA CYS A 333 19.21 -8.78 -22.96
C CYS A 333 20.65 -8.25 -22.88
N TYR A 334 20.98 -7.55 -21.81
CA TYR A 334 22.35 -7.13 -21.50
C TYR A 334 23.03 -8.17 -20.61
N ASN A 335 24.16 -8.70 -21.03
CA ASN A 335 24.94 -9.72 -20.30
C ASN A 335 26.33 -9.21 -19.86
N GLY A 336 26.50 -7.87 -19.75
CA GLY A 336 27.76 -7.25 -19.36
C GLY A 336 27.79 -6.85 -17.87
N THR A 337 28.80 -6.02 -17.52
CA THR A 337 29.07 -5.64 -16.11
C THR A 337 28.82 -4.18 -15.80
N LYS A 338 28.27 -3.40 -16.74
CA LYS A 338 27.93 -1.99 -16.48
C LYS A 338 26.69 -1.89 -15.59
N LYS A 339 26.71 -0.87 -14.74
CA LYS A 339 25.59 -0.55 -13.88
C LYS A 339 24.39 -0.03 -14.70
N PRO A 340 23.16 -0.15 -14.17
CA PRO A 340 21.97 0.44 -14.78
C PRO A 340 22.15 1.94 -15.05
N ASN A 341 21.54 2.43 -16.10
CA ASN A 341 21.51 3.86 -16.48
C ASN A 341 20.16 4.29 -17.07
N HIS A 342 19.15 3.42 -17.02
CA HIS A 342 17.83 3.68 -17.56
C HIS A 342 16.77 2.93 -16.77
N ASP A 343 15.64 3.60 -16.49
CA ASP A 343 14.54 3.01 -15.74
C ASP A 343 13.33 2.78 -16.65
N ILE A 344 12.66 1.66 -16.41
CA ILE A 344 11.51 1.16 -17.17
C ILE A 344 10.46 0.59 -16.21
N VAL A 345 9.31 0.21 -16.73
CA VAL A 345 8.25 -0.43 -15.94
C VAL A 345 7.98 -1.84 -16.43
N ILE A 346 8.09 -2.81 -15.54
CA ILE A 346 7.65 -4.18 -15.79
C ILE A 346 6.13 -4.21 -15.61
N ILE A 347 5.39 -4.58 -16.68
CA ILE A 347 3.93 -4.63 -16.73
C ILE A 347 3.37 -6.02 -17.00
N GLY A 348 4.24 -7.01 -17.04
CA GLY A 348 3.88 -8.38 -17.31
C GLY A 348 5.09 -9.29 -17.50
N TRP A 349 4.81 -10.52 -17.88
CA TRP A 349 5.83 -11.53 -18.18
C TRP A 349 5.27 -12.61 -19.11
N ASP A 350 6.19 -13.36 -19.72
CA ASP A 350 5.91 -14.58 -20.45
C ASP A 350 7.04 -15.60 -20.19
N ASP A 351 6.72 -16.68 -19.44
CA ASP A 351 7.69 -17.71 -19.07
C ASP A 351 8.13 -18.57 -20.27
N ASN A 352 7.34 -18.54 -21.36
CA ASN A 352 7.61 -19.27 -22.58
C ASN A 352 8.15 -18.37 -23.71
N TYR A 353 8.54 -17.11 -23.40
CA TYR A 353 9.13 -16.23 -24.42
C TYR A 353 10.45 -16.82 -24.94
N PRO A 354 10.56 -17.16 -26.24
CA PRO A 354 11.68 -17.95 -26.74
C PRO A 354 13.02 -17.26 -26.59
N LYS A 355 14.00 -17.94 -26.03
CA LYS A 355 15.38 -17.41 -25.92
C LYS A 355 16.00 -17.10 -27.28
N SER A 356 15.57 -17.75 -28.35
CA SER A 356 16.03 -17.47 -29.73
C SER A 356 15.63 -16.07 -30.24
N ASN A 357 14.71 -15.37 -29.55
CA ASN A 357 14.33 -14.02 -29.90
C ASN A 357 15.35 -12.95 -29.47
N PHE A 358 16.24 -13.29 -28.54
CA PHE A 358 17.28 -12.37 -28.07
C PHE A 358 18.51 -12.39 -29.01
N SER A 359 19.17 -11.23 -29.16
CA SER A 359 20.40 -11.09 -29.95
C SER A 359 21.63 -11.72 -29.31
N VAL A 360 21.57 -12.01 -28.00
CA VAL A 360 22.62 -12.67 -27.23
C VAL A 360 22.11 -14.00 -26.70
N ASP A 361 23.01 -14.96 -26.50
CA ASP A 361 22.67 -16.24 -25.90
C ASP A 361 22.19 -16.07 -24.46
N THR A 362 21.03 -16.63 -24.13
CA THR A 362 20.46 -16.70 -22.79
C THR A 362 20.32 -18.16 -22.35
N GLU A 363 20.30 -18.41 -21.04
CA GLU A 363 20.28 -19.79 -20.51
C GLU A 363 18.99 -20.53 -20.87
N ALA A 364 17.83 -19.87 -20.73
CA ALA A 364 16.51 -20.46 -21.01
C ALA A 364 15.54 -19.41 -21.56
N ASP A 365 14.32 -19.87 -21.88
CA ASP A 365 13.19 -19.04 -22.26
C ASP A 365 12.74 -18.17 -21.07
N GLY A 366 11.94 -17.15 -21.37
CA GLY A 366 11.30 -16.26 -20.40
C GLY A 366 11.75 -14.82 -20.49
N ALA A 367 10.78 -13.94 -20.42
CA ALA A 367 10.97 -12.49 -20.43
C ALA A 367 9.96 -11.75 -19.55
N PHE A 368 10.38 -10.61 -19.03
CA PHE A 368 9.46 -9.56 -18.60
C PHE A 368 8.93 -8.78 -19.80
N ILE A 369 7.70 -8.38 -19.75
CA ILE A 369 7.07 -7.41 -20.67
C ILE A 369 7.22 -6.05 -20.03
N CYS A 370 7.96 -5.16 -20.69
CA CYS A 370 8.34 -3.87 -20.14
C CYS A 370 7.79 -2.72 -20.99
N MET A 371 7.48 -1.62 -20.33
CA MET A 371 7.10 -0.36 -20.96
C MET A 371 8.25 0.64 -20.84
N ASN A 372 8.55 1.32 -21.95
CA ASN A 372 9.60 2.34 -22.04
C ASN A 372 9.00 3.75 -22.15
N SER A 373 9.80 4.75 -21.84
CA SER A 373 9.48 6.18 -21.95
C SER A 373 10.03 6.85 -23.21
N TRP A 374 10.09 6.14 -24.35
CA TRP A 374 10.60 6.65 -25.62
C TRP A 374 9.52 6.73 -26.72
N GLY A 375 8.27 6.92 -26.30
CA GLY A 375 7.12 7.04 -27.20
C GLY A 375 6.71 5.72 -27.88
N SER A 376 5.56 5.73 -28.53
CA SER A 376 4.97 4.57 -29.21
C SER A 376 5.77 4.10 -30.46
N GLY A 377 6.68 4.92 -30.93
CA GLY A 377 7.59 4.52 -32.02
C GLY A 377 8.70 3.57 -31.59
N PHE A 378 8.94 3.33 -30.30
CA PHE A 378 9.92 2.36 -29.78
C PHE A 378 9.27 0.99 -29.60
N GLY A 379 10.02 -0.07 -29.94
CA GLY A 379 9.59 -1.45 -29.69
C GLY A 379 8.25 -1.79 -30.36
N ASP A 380 7.46 -2.60 -29.69
CA ASP A 380 6.08 -2.95 -30.04
C ASP A 380 5.12 -1.92 -29.43
N GLU A 381 4.95 -0.76 -30.09
CA GLU A 381 4.10 0.35 -29.61
C GLU A 381 4.48 0.90 -28.21
N GLY A 382 5.78 1.03 -27.92
CA GLY A 382 6.30 1.49 -26.63
C GLY A 382 6.67 0.37 -25.67
N PHE A 383 6.38 -0.89 -26.02
CA PHE A 383 6.69 -2.07 -25.22
C PHE A 383 7.85 -2.87 -25.80
N PHE A 384 8.51 -3.63 -24.95
CA PHE A 384 9.60 -4.53 -25.35
C PHE A 384 9.75 -5.67 -24.33
N TYR A 385 10.55 -6.69 -24.68
CA TYR A 385 10.73 -7.88 -23.88
C TYR A 385 12.16 -7.91 -23.33
N VAL A 386 12.30 -8.03 -22.00
CA VAL A 386 13.62 -8.11 -21.34
C VAL A 386 13.80 -9.49 -20.74
N SER A 387 14.88 -10.18 -21.15
CA SER A 387 15.17 -11.52 -20.64
C SER A 387 15.30 -11.54 -19.11
N TYR A 388 14.81 -12.60 -18.45
CA TYR A 388 15.08 -12.85 -17.03
C TYR A 388 16.59 -12.94 -16.72
N TYR A 389 17.41 -13.24 -17.74
CA TYR A 389 18.86 -13.38 -17.66
C TYR A 389 19.62 -12.08 -17.97
N ASP A 390 18.94 -10.98 -18.22
CA ASP A 390 19.56 -9.65 -18.26
C ASP A 390 20.24 -9.35 -16.93
N THR A 391 21.45 -8.80 -16.93
CA THR A 391 22.22 -8.62 -15.69
C THR A 391 21.66 -7.55 -14.75
N ASN A 392 20.87 -6.61 -15.24
CA ASN A 392 20.38 -5.47 -14.47
C ASN A 392 18.88 -5.53 -14.18
N ILE A 393 18.05 -6.05 -15.08
CA ILE A 393 16.62 -6.15 -14.82
C ILE A 393 16.34 -6.87 -13.50
N GLY A 394 15.43 -6.36 -12.69
CA GLY A 394 15.12 -6.96 -11.40
C GLY A 394 16.15 -6.71 -10.29
N VAL A 395 17.19 -5.89 -10.51
CA VAL A 395 18.16 -5.49 -9.45
C VAL A 395 17.53 -4.45 -8.53
N HIS A 396 16.88 -3.44 -9.09
CA HIS A 396 16.10 -2.43 -8.36
C HIS A 396 14.65 -2.58 -8.77
N ASN A 397 13.75 -2.73 -7.82
CA ASN A 397 12.35 -3.01 -8.09
C ASN A 397 11.47 -2.28 -7.10
N VAL A 398 10.61 -1.39 -7.59
CA VAL A 398 9.71 -0.59 -6.75
C VAL A 398 8.27 -0.78 -7.19
N VAL A 399 7.38 -0.98 -6.22
CA VAL A 399 5.94 -1.05 -6.42
C VAL A 399 5.21 -0.16 -5.42
N TYR A 400 4.16 0.51 -5.88
CA TYR A 400 3.33 1.41 -5.07
C TYR A 400 2.07 0.66 -4.63
N THR A 401 1.93 0.39 -3.34
CA THR A 401 0.88 -0.48 -2.78
C THR A 401 -0.12 0.27 -1.90
N GLY A 402 0.29 1.33 -1.21
CA GLY A 402 -0.59 2.16 -0.39
C GLY A 402 -0.89 3.50 -1.05
N ILE A 403 -1.95 3.58 -1.84
CA ILE A 403 -2.36 4.80 -2.54
C ILE A 403 -3.72 5.24 -1.99
N GLU A 404 -3.80 6.46 -1.48
CA GLU A 404 -5.00 7.01 -0.86
C GLU A 404 -5.37 8.35 -1.49
N ASP A 405 -6.65 8.75 -1.33
CA ASP A 405 -7.07 10.09 -1.73
C ASP A 405 -6.43 11.15 -0.84
N ALA A 406 -6.13 12.33 -1.40
CA ALA A 406 -5.39 13.39 -0.73
C ALA A 406 -6.16 14.05 0.46
N ASN A 407 -7.34 13.55 0.82
CA ASN A 407 -8.13 13.98 1.97
C ASN A 407 -8.10 12.97 3.14
N ASN A 408 -7.20 11.99 3.10
CA ASN A 408 -7.08 10.95 4.14
C ASN A 408 -6.62 11.52 5.48
N TYR A 409 -5.67 12.48 5.48
CA TYR A 409 -5.23 13.25 6.65
C TYR A 409 -5.22 14.74 6.29
N ASP A 410 -5.22 15.61 7.30
CA ASP A 410 -5.22 17.06 7.10
C ASP A 410 -3.82 17.65 7.18
N ASN A 411 -2.93 17.08 8.03
CA ASN A 411 -1.57 17.59 8.22
C ASN A 411 -0.53 16.47 8.18
N ILE A 412 0.68 16.83 7.76
CA ILE A 412 1.89 16.01 7.82
C ILE A 412 2.97 16.78 8.59
N TYR A 413 3.59 16.14 9.58
CA TYR A 413 4.78 16.61 10.27
C TYR A 413 5.98 15.81 9.79
N GLN A 414 7.00 16.47 9.27
CA GLN A 414 8.18 15.85 8.67
C GLN A 414 9.37 16.79 8.66
N SER A 415 10.58 16.24 8.76
CA SER A 415 11.87 16.93 8.57
C SER A 415 12.66 16.38 7.39
N ASP A 416 12.27 15.22 6.83
CA ASP A 416 12.96 14.46 5.80
C ASP A 416 12.38 14.68 4.39
N ILE A 417 12.56 15.87 3.81
CA ILE A 417 12.03 16.22 2.48
C ILE A 417 12.70 15.44 1.35
N CYS A 418 14.00 15.16 1.46
CA CYS A 418 14.74 14.29 0.53
C CYS A 418 14.62 12.80 0.87
N GLY A 419 13.90 12.43 1.93
CA GLY A 419 13.62 11.05 2.32
C GLY A 419 14.88 10.25 2.66
N TRP A 420 14.89 8.98 2.29
CA TRP A 420 15.98 8.05 2.62
C TRP A 420 17.24 8.31 1.78
N VAL A 421 18.13 9.15 2.28
CA VAL A 421 19.44 9.48 1.68
C VAL A 421 20.56 8.57 2.21
N GLY A 422 20.46 8.13 3.46
CA GLY A 422 21.44 7.27 4.11
C GLY A 422 20.86 6.46 5.25
N GLN A 423 21.73 5.77 5.97
CA GLN A 423 21.35 4.91 7.10
C GLN A 423 22.16 5.24 8.34
N LEU A 424 21.55 5.10 9.52
CA LEU A 424 22.17 5.30 10.82
C LEU A 424 21.85 4.13 11.77
N GLY A 425 22.72 3.83 12.71
CA GLY A 425 22.53 2.79 13.71
C GLY A 425 23.79 2.57 14.56
N TYR A 426 23.81 1.45 15.27
CA TYR A 426 24.82 1.14 16.28
C TYR A 426 25.59 -0.15 15.96
N GLU A 427 25.80 -0.46 14.69
CA GLU A 427 26.33 -1.76 14.24
C GLU A 427 25.49 -2.93 14.78
N SER A 428 24.17 -2.73 14.84
CA SER A 428 23.18 -3.66 15.38
C SER A 428 21.94 -3.64 14.52
N ASP A 429 21.26 -4.78 14.44
CA ASP A 429 19.98 -4.93 13.76
C ASP A 429 18.83 -4.18 14.45
N THR A 430 19.07 -3.68 15.66
CA THR A 430 18.06 -3.05 16.51
C THR A 430 18.50 -1.66 16.94
N ALA A 431 17.59 -0.70 16.84
CA ALA A 431 17.78 0.66 17.32
C ALA A 431 16.43 1.30 17.70
N PHE A 432 16.49 2.41 18.46
CA PHE A 432 15.36 3.28 18.72
C PHE A 432 15.60 4.63 18.06
N PHE A 433 14.56 5.22 17.51
CA PHE A 433 14.59 6.56 16.95
C PHE A 433 13.27 7.30 17.20
N SER A 434 13.33 8.61 17.16
CA SER A 434 12.19 9.48 17.46
C SER A 434 12.29 10.80 16.71
N ASN A 435 11.13 11.35 16.31
CA ASN A 435 11.00 12.77 16.00
C ASN A 435 10.01 13.43 16.97
N VAL A 436 10.27 14.70 17.27
CA VAL A 436 9.50 15.52 18.20
C VAL A 436 8.92 16.71 17.43
N TYR A 437 7.60 16.78 17.34
CA TYR A 437 6.91 17.85 16.63
C TYR A 437 6.01 18.67 17.57
N THR A 438 5.85 19.95 17.24
CA THR A 438 4.91 20.84 17.93
C THR A 438 3.58 20.85 17.18
N ALA A 439 2.49 20.48 17.84
CA ALA A 439 1.16 20.53 17.25
C ALA A 439 0.79 21.96 16.85
N SER A 440 0.41 22.17 15.59
CA SER A 440 0.05 23.49 15.06
C SER A 440 -1.34 23.93 15.50
N GLU A 441 -2.25 22.98 15.66
CA GLU A 441 -3.64 23.17 16.07
C GLU A 441 -4.08 22.05 17.05
N ASN A 442 -5.33 22.08 17.49
CA ASN A 442 -5.92 20.92 18.17
C ASN A 442 -6.26 19.87 17.13
N GLU A 443 -5.62 18.74 17.20
CA GLU A 443 -5.65 17.70 16.16
C GLU A 443 -5.48 16.31 16.77
N THR A 444 -5.72 15.29 15.98
CA THR A 444 -5.59 13.89 16.39
C THR A 444 -4.51 13.21 15.57
N LEU A 445 -3.45 12.69 16.19
CA LEU A 445 -2.45 11.85 15.55
C LEU A 445 -3.08 10.50 15.20
N GLN A 446 -3.17 10.19 13.92
CA GLN A 446 -3.83 9.00 13.39
C GLN A 446 -2.86 7.97 12.84
N ALA A 447 -1.74 8.41 12.28
CA ALA A 447 -0.76 7.50 11.69
C ALA A 447 0.67 8.03 11.79
N VAL A 448 1.64 7.14 11.59
CA VAL A 448 3.06 7.44 11.53
C VAL A 448 3.69 6.79 10.31
N GLY A 449 4.61 7.50 9.64
CA GLY A 449 5.29 7.03 8.44
C GLY A 449 6.80 6.91 8.64
N PHE A 450 7.38 5.77 8.24
CA PHE A 450 8.83 5.54 8.34
C PHE A 450 9.30 4.46 7.36
N TYR A 451 10.60 4.32 7.21
CA TYR A 451 11.21 3.35 6.31
C TYR A 451 11.63 2.07 7.02
N ALA A 452 11.39 0.93 6.37
CA ALA A 452 12.12 -0.32 6.59
C ALA A 452 13.32 -0.36 5.65
N THR A 453 14.53 -0.43 6.19
CA THR A 453 15.76 -0.36 5.38
C THR A 453 16.16 -1.69 4.74
N ASP A 454 15.53 -2.78 5.15
CA ASP A 454 15.67 -4.11 4.55
C ASP A 454 14.41 -4.95 4.83
N LYS A 455 14.36 -6.16 4.29
CA LYS A 455 13.27 -7.12 4.46
C LYS A 455 13.12 -7.64 5.89
N ASN A 456 11.92 -8.15 6.20
CA ASN A 456 11.57 -8.79 7.50
C ASN A 456 11.79 -7.87 8.71
N THR A 457 11.56 -6.56 8.51
CA THR A 457 11.68 -5.56 9.56
C THR A 457 10.51 -5.63 10.52
N SER A 458 10.77 -5.76 11.82
CA SER A 458 9.77 -5.62 12.88
C SER A 458 9.90 -4.29 13.61
N TYR A 459 8.78 -3.79 14.14
CA TYR A 459 8.74 -2.51 14.82
C TYR A 459 7.82 -2.51 16.04
N ASP A 460 8.15 -1.67 17.03
CA ASP A 460 7.25 -1.25 18.11
C ASP A 460 7.10 0.28 18.05
N ILE A 461 5.85 0.76 18.14
CA ILE A 461 5.51 2.20 18.15
C ILE A 461 5.16 2.63 19.57
N TYR A 462 5.73 3.75 19.99
CA TYR A 462 5.42 4.41 21.26
C TYR A 462 5.18 5.90 21.00
N VAL A 463 4.48 6.57 21.94
CA VAL A 463 4.24 8.02 21.93
C VAL A 463 4.64 8.61 23.26
N VAL A 464 5.20 9.82 23.24
CA VAL A 464 5.41 10.69 24.40
C VAL A 464 4.50 11.91 24.24
N GLU A 465 3.56 12.05 25.15
CA GLU A 465 2.69 13.22 25.24
C GLU A 465 3.36 14.32 26.07
N ASN A 466 3.23 15.59 25.64
CA ASN A 466 3.81 16.75 26.35
C ASN A 466 5.34 16.66 26.50
N PHE A 467 6.05 16.41 25.43
CA PHE A 467 7.51 16.37 25.42
C PHE A 467 8.11 17.74 25.85
N SER A 468 9.02 17.76 26.81
CA SER A 468 9.72 18.94 27.25
C SER A 468 11.22 18.90 26.97
N ASP A 469 11.84 17.76 27.24
CA ASP A 469 13.26 17.51 27.07
C ASP A 469 13.51 15.98 27.01
N VAL A 470 14.76 15.57 26.90
CA VAL A 470 15.20 14.17 26.80
C VAL A 470 14.67 13.27 27.94
N SER A 471 14.42 13.84 29.14
CA SER A 471 13.86 13.04 30.25
C SER A 471 12.41 12.61 30.02
N SER A 472 11.71 13.28 29.11
CA SER A 472 10.34 12.90 28.71
C SER A 472 10.27 11.51 28.09
N PHE A 473 11.36 11.01 27.51
CA PHE A 473 11.43 9.63 26.98
C PHE A 473 11.35 8.54 28.08
N GLU A 474 11.46 8.88 29.36
CA GLU A 474 11.17 7.95 30.46
C GLU A 474 9.67 7.61 30.57
N GLN A 475 8.81 8.40 29.92
CA GLN A 475 7.35 8.29 29.96
C GLN A 475 6.75 7.78 28.63
N ILE A 476 7.51 6.99 27.86
CA ILE A 476 7.02 6.42 26.61
C ILE A 476 5.82 5.51 26.84
N LYS A 477 4.76 5.71 26.05
CA LYS A 477 3.54 4.90 26.05
C LYS A 477 3.54 3.98 24.83
N TYR A 478 3.55 2.67 25.06
CA TYR A 478 3.43 1.69 23.98
C TYR A 478 2.07 1.77 23.29
N ILE A 479 2.05 1.77 21.96
CA ILE A 479 0.85 1.82 21.14
C ILE A 479 0.61 0.47 20.44
N GLN A 480 1.59 0.01 19.65
CA GLN A 480 1.44 -1.22 18.87
C GLN A 480 2.78 -1.71 18.32
N SER A 481 2.75 -2.94 17.82
CA SER A 481 3.85 -3.54 17.06
C SER A 481 3.36 -4.09 15.73
N GLY A 482 4.30 -4.34 14.83
CA GLY A 482 4.05 -4.95 13.52
C GLY A 482 5.33 -5.40 12.84
N GLU A 483 5.19 -5.86 11.59
CA GLU A 483 6.30 -6.31 10.76
C GLU A 483 6.07 -5.92 9.29
N PHE A 484 7.14 -5.65 8.56
CA PHE A 484 7.17 -5.42 7.11
C PHE A 484 7.97 -6.52 6.42
N LYS A 485 7.42 -7.07 5.36
CA LYS A 485 8.08 -8.13 4.58
C LYS A 485 9.23 -7.61 3.73
N ASN A 486 9.01 -6.48 3.05
CA ASN A 486 9.96 -5.86 2.12
C ASN A 486 10.54 -4.58 2.71
N ALA A 487 11.69 -4.15 2.20
CA ALA A 487 12.16 -2.79 2.40
C ALA A 487 11.19 -1.78 1.76
N GLY A 488 11.22 -0.52 2.18
CA GLY A 488 10.36 0.52 1.61
C GLY A 488 9.87 1.53 2.62
N TYR A 489 8.89 2.33 2.20
CA TYR A 489 8.20 3.31 3.05
C TYR A 489 6.83 2.80 3.45
N TYR A 490 6.47 2.97 4.72
CA TYR A 490 5.22 2.49 5.27
C TYR A 490 4.58 3.51 6.20
N THR A 491 3.29 3.76 6.00
CA THR A 491 2.45 4.48 6.94
C THR A 491 1.63 3.49 7.77
N VAL A 492 1.76 3.58 9.08
CA VAL A 492 1.10 2.71 10.05
C VAL A 492 0.01 3.49 10.77
N ASN A 493 -1.25 3.14 10.53
CA ASN A 493 -2.38 3.68 11.28
C ASN A 493 -2.31 3.24 12.75
N LEU A 494 -2.48 4.19 13.66
CA LEU A 494 -2.43 3.91 15.09
C LEU A 494 -3.71 3.20 15.55
N LYS A 495 -3.55 2.14 16.34
CA LYS A 495 -4.70 1.43 16.96
C LYS A 495 -5.42 2.29 17.99
N GLN A 496 -4.73 3.26 18.56
CA GLN A 496 -5.26 4.26 19.45
C GLN A 496 -4.81 5.63 18.96
N GLU A 497 -5.75 6.44 18.55
CA GLU A 497 -5.51 7.84 18.20
C GLU A 497 -5.07 8.64 19.43
N ILE A 498 -4.26 9.68 19.21
CA ILE A 498 -3.71 10.53 20.29
C ILE A 498 -4.17 11.96 20.04
N ASP A 499 -4.92 12.50 20.97
CA ASP A 499 -5.33 13.91 20.95
C ASP A 499 -4.12 14.81 21.20
N MET A 500 -3.89 15.78 20.32
CA MET A 500 -2.81 16.74 20.37
C MET A 500 -3.37 18.15 20.59
N GLU A 501 -2.84 18.86 21.59
CA GLU A 501 -3.21 20.24 21.87
C GLU A 501 -2.26 21.21 21.18
N ALA A 502 -2.81 22.26 20.57
CA ALA A 502 -2.02 23.30 19.90
C ALA A 502 -0.88 23.85 20.78
N GLY A 503 0.31 23.95 20.21
CA GLY A 503 1.51 24.46 20.86
C GLY A 503 2.22 23.48 21.81
N LYS A 504 1.68 22.28 22.06
CA LYS A 504 2.36 21.23 22.81
C LYS A 504 3.23 20.37 21.90
N LYS A 505 4.31 19.84 22.46
CA LYS A 505 5.22 18.94 21.76
C LYS A 505 4.87 17.47 22.02
N TYR A 506 4.92 16.68 20.95
CA TYR A 506 4.68 15.24 20.97
C TYR A 506 5.85 14.53 20.30
N ALA A 507 6.28 13.40 20.85
CA ALA A 507 7.28 12.56 20.23
C ALA A 507 6.67 11.23 19.83
N VAL A 508 6.97 10.78 18.61
CA VAL A 508 6.78 9.38 18.20
C VAL A 508 8.11 8.68 18.34
N VAL A 509 8.10 7.52 18.99
CA VAL A 509 9.28 6.68 19.17
C VAL A 509 9.05 5.35 18.46
N ILE A 510 10.00 4.97 17.61
CA ILE A 510 10.02 3.68 16.94
C ILE A 510 11.20 2.88 17.47
N LYS A 511 10.92 1.68 17.97
CA LYS A 511 11.94 0.64 18.08
C LYS A 511 11.88 -0.21 16.82
N ILE A 512 12.96 -0.25 16.07
CA ILE A 512 13.06 -1.02 14.83
C ILE A 512 14.03 -2.18 15.01
N LYS A 513 13.69 -3.31 14.40
CA LYS A 513 14.62 -4.43 14.24
C LYS A 513 14.56 -4.92 12.81
N THR A 514 15.69 -4.76 12.08
CA THR A 514 15.86 -5.19 10.70
C THR A 514 16.95 -6.26 10.64
N PRO A 515 16.59 -7.55 10.48
CA PRO A 515 17.55 -8.63 10.41
C PRO A 515 18.64 -8.34 9.35
N ASP A 516 19.88 -8.69 9.68
CA ASP A 516 21.08 -8.50 8.82
C ASP A 516 21.49 -7.04 8.55
N ALA A 517 20.72 -6.03 8.99
CA ALA A 517 21.14 -4.64 8.95
C ALA A 517 22.09 -4.32 10.11
N VAL A 518 23.05 -3.42 9.86
CA VAL A 518 23.91 -2.81 10.89
C VAL A 518 23.52 -1.38 11.21
N HIS A 519 22.74 -0.77 10.33
CA HIS A 519 22.22 0.60 10.43
C HIS A 519 20.75 0.63 10.00
N PRO A 520 19.79 0.26 10.88
CA PRO A 520 18.39 0.06 10.49
C PRO A 520 17.56 1.35 10.37
N ILE A 521 18.11 2.53 10.69
CA ILE A 521 17.40 3.81 10.68
C ILE A 521 17.65 4.54 9.36
N ALA A 522 16.62 4.86 8.60
CA ALA A 522 16.71 5.73 7.43
C ALA A 522 16.86 7.20 7.84
N ILE A 523 17.79 7.89 7.20
CA ILE A 523 18.12 9.30 7.48
C ILE A 523 18.22 10.13 6.21
N GLU A 524 17.97 11.43 6.37
CA GLU A 524 18.28 12.47 5.41
C GLU A 524 19.50 13.27 5.90
N TYR A 525 20.41 13.61 5.00
CA TYR A 525 21.56 14.44 5.31
C TYR A 525 22.13 15.12 4.05
N ALA A 526 22.99 16.12 4.22
CA ALA A 526 23.63 16.84 3.13
C ALA A 526 24.77 15.98 2.49
N ALA A 527 24.38 14.97 1.69
CA ALA A 527 25.31 14.01 1.07
C ALA A 527 26.08 14.57 -0.13
N GLY A 528 25.77 15.79 -0.60
CA GLY A 528 26.41 16.41 -1.75
C GLY A 528 25.58 17.51 -2.39
N LYS A 529 25.85 17.82 -3.67
CA LYS A 529 25.14 18.91 -4.40
C LYS A 529 23.64 18.72 -4.41
N ALA A 530 23.17 17.49 -4.60
CA ALA A 530 21.74 17.18 -4.75
C ALA A 530 20.93 17.42 -3.49
N THR A 531 21.50 17.19 -2.32
CA THR A 531 20.86 17.35 -1.00
C THR A 531 21.42 18.52 -0.18
N LYS A 532 22.05 19.50 -0.84
CA LYS A 532 22.71 20.63 -0.15
C LYS A 532 21.76 21.57 0.60
N ASN A 533 20.46 21.53 0.28
CA ASN A 533 19.44 22.38 0.88
C ASN A 533 18.69 21.71 2.05
N VAL A 534 19.13 20.53 2.48
CA VAL A 534 18.59 19.86 3.66
C VAL A 534 18.72 20.77 4.87
N ILE A 535 17.64 20.94 5.64
CA ILE A 535 17.58 21.72 6.86
C ILE A 535 17.94 20.78 8.02
N LEU A 536 18.85 21.18 8.90
CA LEU A 536 19.41 20.35 9.97
C LEU A 536 19.43 21.10 11.33
N ASP A 537 18.52 22.06 11.51
CA ASP A 537 18.47 22.93 12.69
C ASP A 537 17.06 23.14 13.25
N ASP A 538 16.12 22.25 12.92
CA ASP A 538 14.74 22.25 13.39
C ASP A 538 14.53 21.45 14.71
N GLY A 539 15.52 20.66 15.15
CA GLY A 539 15.62 20.16 16.52
C GLY A 539 14.75 18.96 16.86
N GLU A 540 14.41 18.10 15.89
CA GLU A 540 13.37 17.08 16.02
C GLU A 540 13.89 15.67 16.29
N GLY A 541 15.04 15.31 15.74
CA GLY A 541 15.52 13.94 15.65
C GLY A 541 16.31 13.42 16.85
N TYR A 542 15.96 12.25 17.38
CA TYR A 542 16.67 11.56 18.46
C TYR A 542 16.89 10.09 18.15
N ILE A 543 18.03 9.53 18.58
CA ILE A 543 18.31 8.09 18.51
C ILE A 543 18.74 7.54 19.86
N SER A 544 18.52 6.23 20.05
CA SER A 544 18.99 5.49 21.23
C SER A 544 19.29 4.04 20.87
N TYR A 545 20.33 3.46 21.47
CA TYR A 545 20.61 2.03 21.34
C TYR A 545 19.66 1.18 22.18
N THR A 546 19.36 1.62 23.40
CA THR A 546 18.58 0.84 24.38
C THR A 546 17.20 1.40 24.69
N GLY A 547 16.88 2.62 24.21
CA GLY A 547 15.68 3.36 24.60
C GLY A 547 15.79 4.15 25.91
N ASN A 548 16.92 4.05 26.61
CA ASN A 548 17.12 4.71 27.91
C ASN A 548 18.02 5.95 27.86
N SER A 549 18.91 6.02 26.90
CA SER A 549 19.82 7.17 26.70
C SER A 549 19.67 7.65 25.27
N TRP A 550 19.34 8.90 25.10
CA TRP A 550 18.99 9.50 23.82
C TRP A 550 20.01 10.53 23.38
N GLU A 551 20.31 10.54 22.10
CA GLU A 551 21.24 11.45 21.44
C GLU A 551 20.47 12.25 20.38
N HIS A 552 20.63 13.57 20.37
CA HIS A 552 20.07 14.47 19.36
C HIS A 552 20.91 14.38 18.08
N VAL A 553 20.30 13.95 16.95
CA VAL A 553 21.08 13.55 15.76
C VAL A 553 21.51 14.72 14.89
N GLU A 554 20.75 15.79 14.83
CA GLU A 554 21.12 16.95 14.02
C GLU A 554 22.44 17.56 14.51
N GLU A 555 22.59 17.75 15.83
CA GLU A 555 23.81 18.26 16.45
C GLU A 555 24.97 17.27 16.36
N SER A 556 24.71 15.99 16.63
CA SER A 556 25.78 14.99 16.81
C SER A 556 26.15 14.25 15.53
N LYS A 557 25.22 14.11 14.57
CA LYS A 557 25.40 13.34 13.31
C LYS A 557 25.18 14.18 12.06
N GLY A 558 24.55 15.35 12.14
CA GLY A 558 24.24 16.21 11.00
C GLY A 558 23.22 15.56 10.05
N CYS A 559 22.15 14.99 10.58
CA CYS A 559 21.11 14.33 9.80
C CYS A 559 19.73 14.47 10.44
N ASN A 560 18.69 14.34 9.63
CA ASN A 560 17.30 14.18 10.03
C ASN A 560 16.90 12.72 10.06
N ILE A 561 15.97 12.35 10.95
CA ILE A 561 15.36 11.01 10.96
C ILE A 561 14.16 10.98 10.00
N CYS A 562 14.08 9.98 9.14
CA CYS A 562 12.93 9.79 8.24
C CYS A 562 11.75 9.19 9.01
N LEU A 563 11.05 10.04 9.77
CA LEU A 563 9.88 9.69 10.57
C LEU A 563 8.85 10.80 10.49
N LYS A 564 7.64 10.47 10.06
CA LYS A 564 6.54 11.42 9.85
C LYS A 564 5.37 11.14 10.78
N MET A 565 4.61 12.18 11.12
CA MET A 565 3.31 12.07 11.78
C MET A 565 2.20 12.56 10.84
N TYR A 566 1.06 11.89 10.86
CA TYR A 566 -0.12 12.24 10.10
C TYR A 566 -1.30 12.49 11.03
N THR A 567 -1.93 13.66 10.88
CA THR A 567 -2.97 14.10 11.81
C THR A 567 -4.25 14.54 11.08
N LYS A 568 -5.35 14.58 11.84
CA LYS A 568 -6.60 15.23 11.46
C LYS A 568 -6.97 16.31 12.44
N ASN A 569 -7.50 17.40 11.93
CA ASN A 569 -8.04 18.50 12.72
C ASN A 569 -9.29 18.04 13.51
N MET A 570 -9.42 18.49 14.76
CA MET A 570 -10.57 18.19 15.62
C MET A 570 -11.80 19.01 15.25
#